data_0a96e95f0ae3c1454555471ecc5673b6
#
_entry.id   0a96e95f0ae3c1454555471ecc5673b6
#
_cell.length_a   1.000
_cell.length_b   1.000
_cell.length_c   1.000
_cell.angle_alpha   90.00
_cell.angle_beta   90.00
_cell.angle_gamma   90.00
#
_symmetry.space_group_name_H-M   'P 1'
#
loop_
_entity.id
_entity.type
_entity.pdbx_description
1 polymer ?
#
loop_
_entity_poly.entity_id
_entity_poly.type
_entity_poly.pdbx_seq_one_letter_code
_entity_poly.pdbx_strand_id
1 'polypeptide(L)'
;MANRRWVAVVSLFLACSVPSLGVAASFDCGNAKTRFERTVCADPELSAQDTAMGKRYDDALPLLSDPGKTILRTGQEQWLKVVNVLCVINKRDESPSACLQRQYADRLGNLRSAVVSMGPFVLSRSDTYRSAGKETGTGRPFEQHTSVPRIDQPLSPLAEQWNAAMVRWAAAQRAKQCFGDPQIPGDQFLDFKVQSAMPGFINVEMTHTEECDGQAAAEELTNVSYLLQPALHPLAAADVFKPGSGWETFLDRRASRALGADGEILFSEGINKRVRDPQAWSFTPQGLLISFNPGDATAVETGLVHVTVPWSDLTHFLASNAPIPH
;
A
#
# COMPACT_ATOMS: atom_id res chain seq x y z
N MET A 1 -65.25 -15.26 -60.69
CA MET A 1 -64.52 -16.38 -60.00
C MET A 1 -63.06 -16.06 -60.05
N ALA A 2 -62.52 -15.51 -58.96
CA ALA A 2 -61.11 -15.11 -58.91
C ALA A 2 -60.46 -15.81 -57.72
N ASN A 3 -59.56 -16.78 -57.99
CA ASN A 3 -58.75 -17.51 -56.99
C ASN A 3 -57.60 -16.64 -56.51
N ARG A 4 -57.65 -16.23 -55.27
CA ARG A 4 -56.50 -15.63 -54.57
C ARG A 4 -55.65 -16.73 -53.93
N ARG A 5 -54.43 -16.94 -54.43
CA ARG A 5 -53.40 -17.77 -53.82
C ARG A 5 -52.67 -16.96 -52.78
N TRP A 6 -52.68 -17.43 -51.54
CA TRP A 6 -51.83 -16.92 -50.42
C TRP A 6 -50.47 -17.55 -50.53
N VAL A 7 -49.41 -16.73 -50.65
CA VAL A 7 -48.02 -17.16 -50.53
C VAL A 7 -47.59 -16.90 -49.10
N ALA A 8 -47.34 -17.98 -48.34
CA ALA A 8 -46.76 -17.87 -47.00
C ALA A 8 -45.25 -17.63 -47.11
N VAL A 9 -44.77 -16.45 -46.64
CA VAL A 9 -43.37 -16.15 -46.53
C VAL A 9 -42.90 -16.69 -45.17
N VAL A 10 -42.12 -17.78 -45.18
CA VAL A 10 -41.44 -18.30 -43.98
C VAL A 10 -40.16 -17.48 -43.81
N SER A 11 -40.17 -16.57 -42.85
CA SER A 11 -38.95 -15.85 -42.45
C SER A 11 -38.10 -16.72 -41.55
N LEU A 12 -37.00 -17.20 -42.09
CA LEU A 12 -35.98 -17.97 -41.35
C LEU A 12 -35.12 -16.97 -40.54
N PHE A 13 -35.38 -16.86 -39.24
CA PHE A 13 -34.51 -16.13 -38.32
C PHE A 13 -33.21 -16.97 -38.08
N LEU A 14 -32.13 -16.57 -38.77
CA LEU A 14 -30.80 -17.03 -38.46
C LEU A 14 -30.38 -16.36 -37.14
N ALA A 15 -30.43 -17.09 -36.02
CA ALA A 15 -29.83 -16.67 -34.75
C ALA A 15 -28.32 -16.70 -34.91
N CYS A 16 -27.70 -15.55 -35.18
CA CYS A 16 -26.26 -15.35 -35.05
C CYS A 16 -25.91 -15.45 -33.58
N SER A 17 -25.50 -16.61 -33.14
CA SER A 17 -24.76 -16.77 -31.88
C SER A 17 -23.40 -16.04 -32.03
N VAL A 18 -23.35 -14.81 -31.54
CA VAL A 18 -22.06 -14.10 -31.36
C VAL A 18 -21.31 -14.89 -30.32
N PRO A 19 -20.15 -15.49 -30.62
CA PRO A 19 -19.31 -16.05 -29.58
C PRO A 19 -18.94 -14.88 -28.66
N SER A 20 -19.38 -14.90 -27.39
CA SER A 20 -18.82 -14.05 -26.37
C SER A 20 -17.31 -14.34 -26.37
N LEU A 21 -16.52 -13.36 -26.81
CA LEU A 21 -15.07 -13.37 -26.59
C LEU A 21 -14.91 -13.36 -25.08
N GLY A 22 -14.85 -14.58 -24.50
CA GLY A 22 -14.49 -14.77 -23.11
C GLY A 22 -13.14 -14.11 -22.93
N VAL A 23 -13.03 -13.18 -22.00
CA VAL A 23 -11.75 -12.62 -21.60
C VAL A 23 -10.94 -13.80 -21.09
N ALA A 24 -9.90 -14.20 -21.85
CA ALA A 24 -9.03 -15.30 -21.46
C ALA A 24 -8.18 -14.84 -20.28
N ALA A 25 -7.92 -15.74 -19.30
CA ALA A 25 -6.90 -15.52 -18.28
C ALA A 25 -5.51 -15.30 -18.93
N SER A 26 -4.51 -14.83 -18.17
CA SER A 26 -3.12 -14.65 -18.64
C SER A 26 -2.47 -15.97 -19.10
N PHE A 27 -3.13 -17.09 -18.86
CA PHE A 27 -2.76 -18.44 -19.26
C PHE A 27 -3.91 -19.13 -20.01
N ASP A 28 -3.58 -20.21 -20.73
CA ASP A 28 -4.57 -20.98 -21.50
C ASP A 28 -5.46 -21.83 -20.61
N CYS A 29 -6.72 -21.44 -20.48
CA CYS A 29 -7.73 -22.16 -19.72
C CYS A 29 -8.02 -23.59 -20.22
N GLY A 30 -7.76 -23.89 -21.49
CA GLY A 30 -7.86 -25.23 -22.03
C GLY A 30 -6.83 -26.21 -21.41
N ASN A 31 -5.77 -25.67 -20.85
CA ASN A 31 -4.67 -26.40 -20.20
C ASN A 31 -4.67 -26.26 -18.67
N ALA A 32 -5.73 -25.74 -18.04
CA ALA A 32 -5.82 -25.54 -16.60
C ALA A 32 -5.72 -26.87 -15.83
N LYS A 33 -4.62 -27.07 -15.09
CA LYS A 33 -4.30 -28.33 -14.37
C LYS A 33 -4.53 -28.25 -12.88
N THR A 34 -4.29 -27.07 -12.29
CA THR A 34 -4.42 -26.87 -10.84
C THR A 34 -5.84 -26.45 -10.47
N ARG A 35 -6.18 -26.61 -9.19
CA ARG A 35 -7.45 -26.09 -8.68
C ARG A 35 -7.52 -24.58 -8.77
N PHE A 36 -6.39 -23.89 -8.54
CA PHE A 36 -6.27 -22.44 -8.71
C PHE A 36 -6.63 -22.03 -10.14
N GLU A 37 -5.95 -22.58 -11.14
CA GLU A 37 -6.19 -22.25 -12.56
C GLU A 37 -7.65 -22.53 -12.96
N ARG A 38 -8.20 -23.69 -12.55
CA ARG A 38 -9.61 -24.00 -12.83
C ARG A 38 -10.58 -23.02 -12.17
N THR A 39 -10.27 -22.53 -10.94
CA THR A 39 -11.11 -21.52 -10.29
C THR A 39 -11.07 -20.20 -11.03
N VAL A 40 -9.88 -19.74 -11.47
CA VAL A 40 -9.73 -18.53 -12.28
C VAL A 40 -10.47 -18.66 -13.61
N CYS A 41 -10.34 -19.79 -14.29
CA CYS A 41 -10.99 -20.01 -15.60
C CYS A 41 -12.51 -20.18 -15.52
N ALA A 42 -13.05 -20.67 -14.40
CA ALA A 42 -14.48 -20.84 -14.21
C ALA A 42 -15.22 -19.53 -13.90
N ASP A 43 -14.50 -18.48 -13.53
CA ASP A 43 -15.04 -17.18 -13.14
C ASP A 43 -14.58 -16.10 -14.14
N PRO A 44 -15.49 -15.53 -14.94
CA PRO A 44 -15.13 -14.52 -15.95
C PRO A 44 -14.50 -13.26 -15.35
N GLU A 45 -14.91 -12.85 -14.14
CA GLU A 45 -14.34 -11.69 -13.46
C GLU A 45 -12.89 -11.97 -13.02
N LEU A 46 -12.61 -13.13 -12.43
CA LEU A 46 -11.26 -13.56 -12.10
C LEU A 46 -10.37 -13.68 -13.34
N SER A 47 -10.89 -14.23 -14.43
CA SER A 47 -10.14 -14.30 -15.70
C SER A 47 -9.77 -12.91 -16.21
N ALA A 48 -10.68 -11.93 -16.09
CA ALA A 48 -10.41 -10.55 -16.46
C ALA A 48 -9.37 -9.89 -15.54
N GLN A 49 -9.47 -10.12 -14.22
CA GLN A 49 -8.50 -9.61 -13.25
C GLN A 49 -7.11 -10.23 -13.47
N ASP A 50 -7.02 -11.52 -13.77
CA ASP A 50 -5.76 -12.20 -14.06
C ASP A 50 -5.09 -11.64 -15.33
N THR A 51 -5.86 -11.43 -16.39
CA THR A 51 -5.38 -10.75 -17.61
C THR A 51 -4.87 -9.35 -17.31
N ALA A 52 -5.62 -8.57 -16.54
CA ALA A 52 -5.25 -7.20 -16.17
C ALA A 52 -3.98 -7.20 -15.30
N MET A 53 -3.83 -8.17 -14.41
CA MET A 53 -2.64 -8.34 -13.57
C MET A 53 -1.41 -8.68 -14.42
N GLY A 54 -1.51 -9.65 -15.33
CA GLY A 54 -0.44 -10.00 -16.27
C GLY A 54 0.02 -8.80 -17.07
N LYS A 55 -0.93 -8.04 -17.65
CA LYS A 55 -0.61 -6.82 -18.39
C LYS A 55 0.13 -5.79 -17.54
N ARG A 56 -0.31 -5.49 -16.31
CA ARG A 56 0.37 -4.53 -15.43
C ARG A 56 1.77 -4.97 -15.04
N TYR A 57 1.95 -6.27 -14.81
CA TYR A 57 3.25 -6.87 -14.53
C TYR A 57 4.20 -6.67 -15.72
N ASP A 58 3.75 -6.97 -16.93
CA ASP A 58 4.53 -6.83 -18.17
C ASP A 58 4.84 -5.34 -18.47
N ASP A 59 3.89 -4.43 -18.23
CA ASP A 59 4.10 -3.00 -18.41
C ASP A 59 5.15 -2.42 -17.42
N ALA A 60 5.29 -3.00 -16.23
CA ALA A 60 6.26 -2.56 -15.22
C ALA A 60 7.69 -3.03 -15.51
N LEU A 61 7.86 -4.22 -16.07
CA LEU A 61 9.18 -4.84 -16.28
C LEU A 61 10.19 -3.96 -17.05
N PRO A 62 9.85 -3.33 -18.20
CA PRO A 62 10.81 -2.53 -18.97
C PRO A 62 11.23 -1.24 -18.25
N LEU A 63 10.50 -0.79 -17.22
CA LEU A 63 10.79 0.41 -16.48
C LEU A 63 11.81 0.17 -15.34
N LEU A 64 12.11 -1.09 -15.03
CA LEU A 64 12.94 -1.50 -13.90
C LEU A 64 14.36 -1.84 -14.32
N SER A 65 15.31 -1.62 -13.40
CA SER A 65 16.65 -2.20 -13.45
C SER A 65 16.59 -3.74 -13.34
N ASP A 66 17.67 -4.44 -13.67
CA ASP A 66 17.68 -5.90 -13.55
C ASP A 66 17.49 -6.41 -12.11
N PRO A 67 18.07 -5.78 -11.07
CA PRO A 67 17.67 -6.06 -9.69
C PRO A 67 16.17 -5.81 -9.42
N GLY A 68 15.59 -4.71 -9.92
CA GLY A 68 14.17 -4.40 -9.76
C GLY A 68 13.27 -5.43 -10.42
N LYS A 69 13.59 -5.89 -11.64
CA LYS A 69 12.88 -6.98 -12.31
C LYS A 69 12.89 -8.28 -11.50
N THR A 70 14.05 -8.60 -10.91
CA THR A 70 14.19 -9.80 -10.07
C THR A 70 13.30 -9.71 -8.84
N ILE A 71 13.27 -8.54 -8.17
CA ILE A 71 12.44 -8.30 -6.98
C ILE A 71 10.95 -8.39 -7.34
N LEU A 72 10.52 -7.75 -8.42
CA LEU A 72 9.12 -7.80 -8.87
C LEU A 72 8.68 -9.24 -9.16
N ARG A 73 9.53 -10.03 -9.85
CA ARG A 73 9.28 -11.44 -10.14
C ARG A 73 9.15 -12.27 -8.86
N THR A 74 10.09 -12.11 -7.93
CA THR A 74 10.07 -12.82 -6.64
C THR A 74 8.80 -12.50 -5.85
N GLY A 75 8.38 -11.23 -5.79
CA GLY A 75 7.13 -10.83 -5.15
C GLY A 75 5.91 -11.46 -5.80
N GLN A 76 5.86 -11.53 -7.14
CA GLN A 76 4.76 -12.18 -7.86
C GLN A 76 4.68 -13.68 -7.59
N GLU A 77 5.84 -14.36 -7.56
CA GLU A 77 5.89 -15.80 -7.24
C GLU A 77 5.45 -16.09 -5.80
N GLN A 78 5.84 -15.24 -4.85
CA GLN A 78 5.43 -15.37 -3.46
C GLN A 78 3.92 -15.14 -3.33
N TRP A 79 3.38 -14.09 -3.96
CA TRP A 79 1.95 -13.81 -3.97
C TRP A 79 1.14 -15.00 -4.48
N LEU A 80 1.50 -15.57 -5.65
CA LEU A 80 0.82 -16.74 -6.20
C LEU A 80 0.82 -17.95 -5.22
N LYS A 81 1.93 -18.18 -4.53
CA LYS A 81 2.02 -19.25 -3.53
C LYS A 81 1.09 -18.99 -2.34
N VAL A 82 1.10 -17.76 -1.83
CA VAL A 82 0.29 -17.38 -0.66
C VAL A 82 -1.19 -17.44 -0.98
N VAL A 83 -1.65 -16.84 -2.07
CA VAL A 83 -3.09 -16.84 -2.40
C VAL A 83 -3.61 -18.23 -2.72
N ASN A 84 -2.77 -19.11 -3.32
CA ASN A 84 -3.15 -20.51 -3.49
C ASN A 84 -3.37 -21.21 -2.14
N VAL A 85 -2.51 -20.96 -1.15
CA VAL A 85 -2.67 -21.50 0.21
C VAL A 85 -3.91 -20.93 0.87
N LEU A 86 -4.09 -19.62 0.86
CA LEU A 86 -5.15 -18.91 1.56
C LEU A 86 -6.55 -19.20 0.97
N CYS A 87 -6.68 -19.17 -0.36
CA CYS A 87 -7.98 -19.18 -1.03
C CYS A 87 -8.37 -20.56 -1.57
N VAL A 88 -7.39 -21.43 -1.90
CA VAL A 88 -7.68 -22.68 -2.62
C VAL A 88 -7.45 -23.92 -1.78
N ILE A 89 -6.37 -23.96 -0.98
CA ILE A 89 -6.02 -25.12 -0.18
C ILE A 89 -6.76 -25.12 1.16
N ASN A 90 -6.75 -23.99 1.85
CA ASN A 90 -7.43 -23.86 3.14
C ASN A 90 -8.89 -23.44 2.93
N LYS A 91 -9.78 -24.10 3.67
CA LYS A 91 -11.19 -23.69 3.69
C LYS A 91 -11.30 -22.43 4.56
N ARG A 92 -11.59 -21.30 3.94
CA ARG A 92 -12.08 -20.09 4.61
C ARG A 92 -13.60 -20.13 4.59
N ASP A 93 -14.25 -19.30 5.38
CA ASP A 93 -15.71 -19.15 5.42
C ASP A 93 -16.30 -18.56 4.12
N GLU A 94 -15.43 -18.18 3.19
CA GLU A 94 -15.78 -17.66 1.87
C GLU A 94 -15.45 -18.66 0.74
N SER A 95 -16.07 -18.50 -0.43
CA SER A 95 -15.75 -19.30 -1.60
C SER A 95 -14.33 -19.02 -2.12
N PRO A 96 -13.64 -19.99 -2.74
CA PRO A 96 -12.34 -19.74 -3.38
C PRO A 96 -12.37 -18.59 -4.39
N SER A 97 -13.47 -18.44 -5.13
CA SER A 97 -13.63 -17.35 -6.10
C SER A 97 -13.67 -15.99 -5.41
N ALA A 98 -14.50 -15.80 -4.37
CA ALA A 98 -14.60 -14.54 -3.64
C ALA A 98 -13.26 -14.15 -2.97
N CYS A 99 -12.57 -15.13 -2.36
CA CYS A 99 -11.25 -14.93 -1.79
C CYS A 99 -10.25 -14.46 -2.86
N LEU A 100 -10.20 -15.13 -4.00
CA LEU A 100 -9.30 -14.77 -5.09
C LEU A 100 -9.64 -13.38 -5.67
N GLN A 101 -10.91 -13.05 -5.87
CA GLN A 101 -11.31 -11.73 -6.39
C GLN A 101 -10.75 -10.60 -5.52
N ARG A 102 -10.84 -10.72 -4.20
CA ARG A 102 -10.26 -9.76 -3.26
C ARG A 102 -8.73 -9.70 -3.40
N GLN A 103 -8.05 -10.84 -3.38
CA GLN A 103 -6.60 -10.92 -3.50
C GLN A 103 -6.08 -10.36 -4.85
N TYR A 104 -6.80 -10.60 -5.94
CA TYR A 104 -6.48 -9.98 -7.24
C TYR A 104 -6.69 -8.48 -7.25
N ALA A 105 -7.77 -7.97 -6.63
CA ALA A 105 -8.03 -6.54 -6.51
C ALA A 105 -6.90 -5.82 -5.76
N ASP A 106 -6.45 -6.38 -4.64
CA ASP A 106 -5.34 -5.85 -3.84
C ASP A 106 -4.03 -5.88 -4.65
N ARG A 107 -3.73 -7.00 -5.31
CA ARG A 107 -2.52 -7.12 -6.13
C ARG A 107 -2.53 -6.15 -7.31
N LEU A 108 -3.66 -5.97 -7.98
CA LEU A 108 -3.83 -4.97 -9.03
C LEU A 108 -3.62 -3.55 -8.50
N GLY A 109 -4.04 -3.27 -7.27
CA GLY A 109 -3.75 -2.02 -6.56
C GLY A 109 -2.24 -1.81 -6.43
N ASN A 110 -1.53 -2.79 -5.90
CA ASN A 110 -0.08 -2.75 -5.70
C ASN A 110 0.70 -2.58 -7.00
N LEU A 111 0.30 -3.28 -8.07
CA LEU A 111 0.95 -3.17 -9.37
C LEU A 111 0.73 -1.81 -10.06
N ARG A 112 -0.28 -1.00 -9.68
CA ARG A 112 -0.42 0.38 -10.18
C ARG A 112 0.74 1.27 -9.73
N SER A 113 1.28 1.02 -8.54
CA SER A 113 2.42 1.73 -7.96
C SER A 113 3.70 0.91 -7.97
N ALA A 114 3.79 -0.12 -8.84
CA ALA A 114 4.97 -0.97 -8.94
C ALA A 114 6.23 -0.17 -9.29
N VAL A 115 6.08 0.86 -10.11
CA VAL A 115 7.14 1.79 -10.52
C VAL A 115 6.61 3.21 -10.49
N VAL A 116 7.31 4.11 -9.82
CA VAL A 116 6.97 5.53 -9.72
C VAL A 116 8.22 6.36 -10.00
N SER A 117 8.12 7.29 -10.94
CA SER A 117 9.17 8.32 -11.16
C SER A 117 8.83 9.53 -10.29
N MET A 118 9.76 9.92 -9.40
CA MET A 118 9.59 11.07 -8.54
C MET A 118 10.93 11.76 -8.30
N GLY A 119 11.01 13.05 -8.63
CA GLY A 119 12.26 13.80 -8.62
C GLY A 119 13.34 13.12 -9.49
N PRO A 120 14.55 12.93 -8.97
CA PRO A 120 15.62 12.27 -9.73
C PRO A 120 15.59 10.74 -9.68
N PHE A 121 14.56 10.14 -9.06
CA PHE A 121 14.53 8.71 -8.78
C PHE A 121 13.43 7.99 -9.57
N VAL A 122 13.75 6.78 -10.00
CA VAL A 122 12.76 5.74 -10.28
C VAL A 122 12.66 4.88 -9.02
N LEU A 123 11.49 4.86 -8.43
CA LEU A 123 11.19 4.09 -7.23
C LEU A 123 10.38 2.87 -7.61
N SER A 124 10.69 1.73 -7.03
CA SER A 124 9.96 0.48 -7.22
C SER A 124 9.46 -0.09 -5.90
N ARG A 125 8.48 -0.98 -5.98
CA ARG A 125 8.00 -1.76 -4.83
C ARG A 125 8.86 -2.99 -4.60
N SER A 126 9.15 -3.28 -3.35
CA SER A 126 9.69 -4.57 -2.92
C SER A 126 8.64 -5.24 -2.04
N ASP A 127 7.86 -6.13 -2.66
CA ASP A 127 6.78 -6.86 -2.01
C ASP A 127 7.29 -8.21 -1.48
N THR A 128 6.90 -8.56 -0.26
CA THR A 128 7.13 -9.87 0.35
C THR A 128 5.82 -10.41 0.88
N TYR A 129 5.46 -11.61 0.46
CA TYR A 129 4.24 -12.30 0.89
C TYR A 129 4.58 -13.56 1.66
N ARG A 130 3.90 -13.76 2.78
CA ARG A 130 4.01 -14.97 3.60
C ARG A 130 2.63 -15.42 4.06
N SER A 131 2.49 -16.74 4.20
CA SER A 131 1.37 -17.35 4.91
C SER A 131 1.97 -18.32 5.90
N ALA A 132 1.66 -18.19 7.17
CA ALA A 132 2.24 -19.01 8.22
C ALA A 132 1.24 -19.23 9.36
N GLY A 133 1.44 -20.37 10.07
CA GLY A 133 0.65 -20.68 11.26
C GLY A 133 -0.83 -20.91 10.99
N LYS A 134 -1.60 -20.84 12.07
CA LYS A 134 -3.07 -20.84 12.06
C LYS A 134 -3.52 -19.97 13.21
N GLU A 135 -4.51 -19.11 12.96
CA GLU A 135 -5.14 -18.34 14.02
C GLU A 135 -5.79 -19.26 15.05
N THR A 136 -5.60 -18.93 16.32
CA THR A 136 -6.29 -19.60 17.41
C THR A 136 -7.79 -19.32 17.29
N GLY A 137 -8.61 -20.36 17.20
CA GLY A 137 -10.07 -20.22 17.09
C GLY A 137 -10.63 -20.36 15.68
N THR A 138 -10.01 -19.81 14.66
CA THR A 138 -10.47 -19.93 13.26
C THR A 138 -9.82 -21.09 12.51
N GLY A 139 -8.63 -21.51 12.92
CA GLY A 139 -7.85 -22.53 12.23
C GLY A 139 -7.38 -22.14 10.82
N ARG A 140 -7.57 -20.87 10.43
CA ARG A 140 -7.09 -20.33 9.14
C ARG A 140 -5.61 -19.96 9.24
N PRO A 141 -4.84 -20.04 8.14
CA PRO A 141 -3.51 -19.45 8.11
C PRO A 141 -3.64 -17.92 8.09
N PHE A 142 -2.74 -17.23 8.79
CA PHE A 142 -2.64 -15.79 8.70
C PHE A 142 -1.78 -15.36 7.51
N GLU A 143 -2.03 -14.15 7.03
CA GLU A 143 -1.36 -13.52 5.91
C GLU A 143 -0.41 -12.42 6.39
N GLN A 144 0.78 -12.38 5.83
CA GLN A 144 1.72 -11.29 6.03
C GLN A 144 2.14 -10.74 4.67
N HIS A 145 1.80 -9.49 4.42
CA HIS A 145 2.24 -8.74 3.26
C HIS A 145 3.07 -7.54 3.72
N THR A 146 4.27 -7.43 3.20
CA THR A 146 5.16 -6.31 3.47
C THR A 146 5.61 -5.70 2.16
N SER A 147 5.28 -4.42 1.96
CA SER A 147 5.77 -3.60 0.87
C SER A 147 6.67 -2.52 1.39
N VAL A 148 7.82 -2.35 0.76
CA VAL A 148 8.73 -1.22 1.01
C VAL A 148 9.14 -0.58 -0.30
N PRO A 149 9.31 0.76 -0.33
CA PRO A 149 9.87 1.42 -1.50
C PRO A 149 11.35 1.09 -1.65
N ARG A 150 11.81 1.10 -2.89
CA ARG A 150 13.20 0.91 -3.27
C ARG A 150 13.59 1.96 -4.30
N ILE A 151 14.74 2.62 -4.14
CA ILE A 151 15.36 3.36 -5.23
C ILE A 151 15.87 2.33 -6.22
N ASP A 152 15.22 2.27 -7.36
CA ASP A 152 15.59 1.36 -8.44
C ASP A 152 16.59 2.00 -9.40
N GLN A 153 16.43 3.31 -9.62
CA GLN A 153 17.38 4.11 -10.42
C GLN A 153 17.51 5.52 -9.82
N PRO A 154 18.71 6.14 -9.89
CA PRO A 154 19.97 5.56 -10.37
C PRO A 154 20.53 4.50 -9.39
N LEU A 155 21.17 3.48 -9.91
CA LEU A 155 21.93 2.52 -9.10
C LEU A 155 23.14 3.24 -8.50
N SER A 156 23.29 3.22 -7.18
CA SER A 156 24.39 3.87 -6.49
C SER A 156 24.57 3.29 -5.08
N PRO A 157 25.76 3.45 -4.45
CA PRO A 157 25.94 3.04 -3.04
C PRO A 157 24.94 3.71 -2.09
N LEU A 158 24.52 4.95 -2.36
CA LEU A 158 23.51 5.65 -1.60
C LEU A 158 22.13 4.98 -1.73
N ALA A 159 21.73 4.61 -2.94
CA ALA A 159 20.49 3.89 -3.18
C ALA A 159 20.49 2.53 -2.45
N GLU A 160 21.59 1.81 -2.48
CA GLU A 160 21.74 0.54 -1.76
C GLU A 160 21.62 0.72 -0.24
N GLN A 161 22.27 1.75 0.33
CA GLN A 161 22.18 2.06 1.76
C GLN A 161 20.75 2.41 2.16
N TRP A 162 20.06 3.24 1.37
CA TRP A 162 18.67 3.61 1.62
C TRP A 162 17.74 2.40 1.51
N ASN A 163 17.89 1.58 0.47
CA ASN A 163 17.12 0.35 0.29
C ASN A 163 17.29 -0.60 1.48
N ALA A 164 18.52 -0.77 1.95
CA ALA A 164 18.81 -1.57 3.14
C ALA A 164 18.21 -0.96 4.42
N ALA A 165 18.16 0.37 4.54
CA ALA A 165 17.53 1.05 5.68
C ALA A 165 16.01 0.79 5.70
N MET A 166 15.33 0.88 4.55
CA MET A 166 13.89 0.60 4.43
C MET A 166 13.56 -0.86 4.79
N VAL A 167 14.35 -1.82 4.32
CA VAL A 167 14.18 -3.24 4.67
C VAL A 167 14.37 -3.48 6.18
N ARG A 168 15.39 -2.87 6.81
CA ARG A 168 15.60 -2.97 8.26
C ARG A 168 14.45 -2.36 9.04
N TRP A 169 13.96 -1.18 8.62
CA TRP A 169 12.82 -0.53 9.25
C TRP A 169 11.58 -1.44 9.21
N ALA A 170 11.23 -1.98 8.04
CA ALA A 170 10.10 -2.89 7.89
C ALA A 170 10.24 -4.18 8.71
N ALA A 171 11.45 -4.72 8.82
CA ALA A 171 11.72 -5.89 9.66
C ALA A 171 11.47 -5.60 11.16
N ALA A 172 11.79 -4.39 11.63
CA ALA A 172 11.51 -3.96 13.00
C ALA A 172 10.00 -3.81 13.26
N GLN A 173 9.21 -3.37 12.27
CA GLN A 173 7.74 -3.31 12.43
C GLN A 173 7.13 -4.72 12.52
N ARG A 174 7.56 -5.65 11.69
CA ARG A 174 7.07 -7.05 11.73
C ARG A 174 7.33 -7.75 13.06
N ALA A 175 8.34 -7.33 13.80
CA ALA A 175 8.62 -7.87 15.14
C ALA A 175 7.59 -7.41 16.19
N LYS A 176 6.82 -6.36 15.91
CA LYS A 176 5.69 -5.93 16.72
C LYS A 176 4.49 -6.79 16.30
N GLN A 177 4.30 -7.93 16.95
CA GLN A 177 3.17 -8.79 16.68
C GLN A 177 1.93 -8.34 17.46
N CYS A 178 0.78 -8.96 17.16
CA CYS A 178 -0.52 -8.63 17.74
C CYS A 178 -0.45 -8.32 19.24
N PHE A 179 -0.90 -7.13 19.60
CA PHE A 179 -0.87 -6.63 20.98
C PHE A 179 0.53 -6.64 21.63
N GLY A 180 1.60 -6.67 20.81
CA GLY A 180 2.96 -6.79 21.30
C GLY A 180 3.35 -8.20 21.82
N ASP A 181 2.49 -9.19 21.65
CA ASP A 181 2.74 -10.58 22.02
C ASP A 181 3.13 -11.43 20.79
N PRO A 182 4.38 -11.90 20.68
CA PRO A 182 4.83 -12.73 19.56
C PRO A 182 4.14 -14.09 19.46
N GLN A 183 3.33 -14.47 20.44
CA GLN A 183 2.59 -15.74 20.44
C GLN A 183 1.17 -15.61 19.85
N ILE A 184 0.69 -14.39 19.65
CA ILE A 184 -0.62 -14.12 19.04
C ILE A 184 -0.43 -13.86 17.55
N PRO A 185 -0.72 -14.83 16.67
CA PRO A 185 -0.61 -14.64 15.23
C PRO A 185 -1.75 -13.78 14.72
N GLY A 186 -1.47 -12.97 13.71
CA GLY A 186 -2.47 -12.16 13.02
C GLY A 186 -2.09 -11.85 11.59
N ASP A 187 -3.06 -11.37 10.83
CA ASP A 187 -2.79 -10.80 9.51
C ASP A 187 -2.05 -9.48 9.68
N GLN A 188 -0.97 -9.28 8.92
CA GLN A 188 -0.15 -8.08 8.98
C GLN A 188 0.06 -7.52 7.58
N PHE A 189 -0.29 -6.26 7.40
CA PHE A 189 -0.14 -5.55 6.14
C PHE A 189 0.69 -4.29 6.37
N LEU A 190 1.81 -4.21 5.70
CA LEU A 190 2.65 -3.03 5.63
C LEU A 190 2.70 -2.55 4.20
N ASP A 191 2.20 -1.36 3.94
CA ASP A 191 2.23 -0.71 2.63
C ASP A 191 2.81 0.70 2.73
N PHE A 192 3.02 1.35 1.59
CA PHE A 192 3.65 2.66 1.56
C PHE A 192 3.10 3.55 0.45
N LYS A 193 3.28 4.86 0.68
CA LYS A 193 3.14 5.91 -0.32
C LYS A 193 4.34 6.84 -0.26
N VAL A 194 5.03 7.05 -1.38
CA VAL A 194 6.08 8.07 -1.43
C VAL A 194 5.41 9.43 -1.50
N GLN A 195 5.63 10.26 -0.50
CA GLN A 195 5.05 11.61 -0.41
C GLN A 195 5.91 12.64 -1.13
N SER A 196 7.23 12.51 -1.00
CA SER A 196 8.17 13.34 -1.76
C SER A 196 9.51 12.63 -1.95
N ALA A 197 10.17 12.90 -3.07
CA ALA A 197 11.54 12.48 -3.35
C ALA A 197 12.27 13.58 -4.12
N MET A 198 13.28 14.15 -3.46
CA MET A 198 14.13 15.22 -3.97
C MET A 198 15.60 14.76 -3.95
N PRO A 199 16.53 15.45 -4.61
CA PRO A 199 17.94 15.01 -4.67
C PRO A 199 18.59 14.76 -3.32
N GLY A 200 18.17 15.48 -2.28
CA GLY A 200 18.71 15.38 -0.91
C GLY A 200 17.77 14.77 0.12
N PHE A 201 16.55 14.39 -0.24
CA PHE A 201 15.52 14.01 0.73
C PHE A 201 14.46 13.06 0.14
N ILE A 202 14.08 12.05 0.92
CA ILE A 202 12.92 11.19 0.60
C ILE A 202 12.03 11.08 1.84
N ASN A 203 10.73 11.31 1.64
CA ASN A 203 9.68 11.11 2.64
C ASN A 203 8.70 10.03 2.16
N VAL A 204 8.53 9.02 2.97
CA VAL A 204 7.65 7.87 2.73
C VAL A 204 6.66 7.75 3.88
N GLU A 205 5.40 7.73 3.54
CA GLU A 205 4.32 7.36 4.45
C GLU A 205 4.17 5.84 4.42
N MET A 206 4.29 5.23 5.58
CA MET A 206 4.13 3.79 5.77
C MET A 206 2.83 3.56 6.54
N THR A 207 1.98 2.71 6.00
CA THR A 207 0.73 2.28 6.63
C THR A 207 0.91 0.86 7.15
N HIS A 208 0.66 0.65 8.43
CA HIS A 208 0.68 -0.65 9.08
C HIS A 208 -0.73 -1.00 9.57
N THR A 209 -1.24 -2.13 9.14
CA THR A 209 -2.53 -2.67 9.56
C THR A 209 -2.33 -4.07 10.12
N GLU A 210 -2.90 -4.35 11.28
CA GLU A 210 -2.92 -5.67 11.89
C GLU A 210 -4.36 -6.12 12.10
N GLU A 211 -4.65 -7.38 11.85
CA GLU A 211 -5.90 -8.03 12.23
C GLU A 211 -5.56 -9.19 13.17
N CYS A 212 -5.93 -9.05 14.43
CA CYS A 212 -5.53 -9.95 15.48
C CYS A 212 -6.73 -10.76 15.97
N ASP A 213 -6.70 -12.07 15.77
CA ASP A 213 -7.72 -13.03 16.23
C ASP A 213 -9.17 -12.61 15.85
N GLY A 214 -9.32 -12.10 14.60
CA GLY A 214 -10.59 -11.64 14.06
C GLY A 214 -11.07 -10.28 14.57
N GLN A 215 -10.25 -9.57 15.34
CA GLN A 215 -10.49 -8.19 15.70
C GLN A 215 -9.78 -7.27 14.72
N ALA A 216 -10.52 -6.38 14.08
CA ALA A 216 -9.93 -5.36 13.23
C ALA A 216 -8.96 -4.52 14.04
N ALA A 217 -7.73 -4.44 13.59
CA ALA A 217 -6.72 -3.60 14.19
C ALA A 217 -6.86 -2.16 13.70
N ALA A 218 -6.32 -1.25 14.50
CA ALA A 218 -6.17 0.12 14.07
C ALA A 218 -5.12 0.21 12.94
N GLU A 219 -5.43 1.02 11.95
CA GLU A 219 -4.45 1.43 10.94
C GLU A 219 -3.50 2.45 11.59
N GLU A 220 -2.20 2.15 11.57
CA GLU A 220 -1.15 3.05 12.05
C GLU A 220 -0.37 3.63 10.88
N LEU A 221 -0.16 4.94 10.92
CA LEU A 221 0.62 5.67 9.95
C LEU A 221 1.93 6.15 10.57
N THR A 222 3.04 5.89 9.89
CA THR A 222 4.37 6.35 10.27
C THR A 222 5.09 6.92 9.07
N ASN A 223 5.61 8.15 9.18
CA ASN A 223 6.44 8.74 8.14
C ASN A 223 7.90 8.34 8.34
N VAL A 224 8.48 7.77 7.31
CA VAL A 224 9.89 7.37 7.26
C VAL A 224 10.62 8.30 6.32
N SER A 225 11.32 9.28 6.90
CA SER A 225 12.01 10.33 6.17
C SER A 225 13.50 10.21 6.31
N TYR A 226 14.22 10.38 5.20
CA TYR A 226 15.67 10.34 5.16
C TYR A 226 16.25 11.56 4.43
N LEU A 227 17.25 12.18 5.04
CA LEU A 227 18.19 13.02 4.32
C LEU A 227 19.24 12.13 3.64
N LEU A 228 19.52 12.44 2.36
CA LEU A 228 20.44 11.67 1.52
C LEU A 228 21.83 12.31 1.48
N GLN A 229 21.95 13.58 1.87
CA GLN A 229 23.17 14.36 1.82
C GLN A 229 23.35 15.15 3.13
N PRO A 230 24.62 15.39 3.58
CA PRO A 230 25.88 14.90 3.02
C PRO A 230 26.09 13.38 3.24
N ALA A 231 25.31 12.75 4.13
CA ALA A 231 25.29 11.33 4.38
C ALA A 231 23.85 10.88 4.67
N LEU A 232 23.54 9.63 4.36
CA LEU A 232 22.24 9.05 4.65
C LEU A 232 21.98 9.01 6.16
N HIS A 233 20.93 9.69 6.63
CA HIS A 233 20.47 9.61 8.01
C HIS A 233 18.95 9.83 8.11
N PRO A 234 18.27 9.24 9.11
CA PRO A 234 16.87 9.55 9.39
C PRO A 234 16.69 11.03 9.69
N LEU A 235 15.57 11.60 9.23
CA LEU A 235 15.23 13.00 9.51
C LEU A 235 15.11 13.25 11.01
N ALA A 236 15.78 14.28 11.48
CA ALA A 236 15.62 14.83 12.82
C ALA A 236 14.89 16.16 12.79
N ALA A 237 14.26 16.55 13.90
CA ALA A 237 13.56 17.83 13.98
C ALA A 237 14.48 19.04 13.70
N ALA A 238 15.75 18.95 14.08
CA ALA A 238 16.76 19.99 13.82
C ALA A 238 17.11 20.16 12.33
N ASP A 239 16.82 19.18 11.48
CA ASP A 239 17.00 19.30 10.03
C ASP A 239 15.91 20.17 9.40
N VAL A 240 14.76 20.30 10.07
CA VAL A 240 13.61 21.07 9.61
C VAL A 240 13.50 22.41 10.31
N PHE A 241 13.71 22.45 11.61
CA PHE A 241 13.45 23.62 12.45
C PHE A 241 14.69 24.12 13.17
N LYS A 242 14.81 25.44 13.28
CA LYS A 242 15.86 26.08 14.07
C LYS A 242 15.67 25.75 15.56
N PRO A 243 16.70 25.25 16.26
CA PRO A 243 16.64 25.07 17.71
C PRO A 243 16.30 26.37 18.43
N GLY A 244 15.40 26.30 19.40
CA GLY A 244 15.03 27.47 20.23
C GLY A 244 14.16 28.51 19.51
N SER A 245 13.68 28.26 18.29
CA SER A 245 12.80 29.20 17.58
C SER A 245 11.36 29.21 18.11
N GLY A 246 10.98 28.24 18.93
CA GLY A 246 9.62 28.11 19.49
C GLY A 246 8.62 27.38 18.57
N TRP A 247 9.13 26.69 17.56
CA TRP A 247 8.33 25.93 16.59
C TRP A 247 7.45 24.88 17.27
N GLU A 248 7.93 24.24 18.33
CA GLU A 248 7.19 23.22 19.10
C GLU A 248 5.89 23.80 19.68
N THR A 249 6.00 24.97 20.32
CA THR A 249 4.84 25.67 20.91
C THR A 249 3.90 26.19 19.82
N PHE A 250 4.43 26.58 18.66
CA PHE A 250 3.62 27.02 17.53
C PHE A 250 2.81 25.85 16.96
N LEU A 251 3.45 24.71 16.68
CA LEU A 251 2.78 23.51 16.14
C LEU A 251 1.77 22.95 17.12
N ASP A 252 2.09 22.90 18.40
CA ASP A 252 1.20 22.41 19.46
C ASP A 252 -0.11 23.23 19.49
N ARG A 253 -0.02 24.57 19.50
CA ARG A 253 -1.17 25.46 19.45
C ARG A 253 -1.96 25.35 18.15
N ARG A 254 -1.28 25.17 17.02
CA ARG A 254 -1.91 25.03 15.71
C ARG A 254 -2.69 23.73 15.59
N ALA A 255 -2.09 22.62 16.03
CA ALA A 255 -2.71 21.31 16.04
C ALA A 255 -3.89 21.26 17.03
N SER A 256 -3.71 21.75 18.26
CA SER A 256 -4.79 21.80 19.25
C SER A 256 -6.00 22.59 18.76
N ARG A 257 -5.78 23.73 18.07
CA ARG A 257 -6.88 24.52 17.51
C ARG A 257 -7.60 23.79 16.38
N ALA A 258 -6.86 23.14 15.48
CA ALA A 258 -7.45 22.42 14.36
C ALA A 258 -8.27 21.22 14.85
N LEU A 259 -7.70 20.39 15.70
CA LEU A 259 -8.37 19.20 16.26
C LEU A 259 -9.56 19.55 17.15
N GLY A 260 -9.45 20.65 17.94
CA GLY A 260 -10.54 21.11 18.78
C GLY A 260 -11.70 21.77 18.03
N ALA A 261 -11.51 22.18 16.78
CA ALA A 261 -12.58 22.69 15.92
C ALA A 261 -13.44 21.58 15.32
N ASP A 262 -12.82 20.42 15.05
CA ASP A 262 -13.45 19.28 14.38
C ASP A 262 -13.89 18.18 15.35
N GLY A 263 -13.51 18.24 16.62
CA GLY A 263 -13.82 17.21 17.58
C GLY A 263 -13.35 17.49 19.01
N GLU A 264 -13.56 16.52 19.88
CA GLU A 264 -13.10 16.58 21.25
C GLU A 264 -11.64 16.10 21.35
N ILE A 265 -10.75 16.98 21.87
CA ILE A 265 -9.39 16.59 22.22
C ILE A 265 -9.45 15.82 23.55
N LEU A 266 -9.13 14.52 23.50
CA LEU A 266 -9.05 13.68 24.69
C LEU A 266 -7.65 13.66 25.31
N PHE A 267 -6.60 13.75 24.47
CA PHE A 267 -5.20 13.54 24.89
C PHE A 267 -4.29 14.68 24.39
N SER A 268 -4.24 15.78 25.13
CA SER A 268 -3.34 16.92 24.79
C SER A 268 -1.86 16.54 24.83
N GLU A 269 -1.46 15.58 25.67
CA GLU A 269 -0.10 15.06 25.72
C GLU A 269 0.28 14.34 24.41
N GLY A 270 -0.67 13.64 23.79
CA GLY A 270 -0.49 13.00 22.50
C GLY A 270 -0.23 14.02 21.39
N ILE A 271 -0.94 15.16 21.38
CA ILE A 271 -0.69 16.27 20.46
C ILE A 271 0.76 16.73 20.62
N ASN A 272 1.16 17.03 21.86
CA ASN A 272 2.49 17.53 22.19
C ASN A 272 3.60 16.56 21.73
N LYS A 273 3.39 15.25 21.88
CA LYS A 273 4.30 14.21 21.43
C LYS A 273 4.39 14.17 19.89
N ARG A 274 3.23 14.11 19.20
CA ARG A 274 3.18 13.93 17.74
C ARG A 274 3.72 15.14 16.97
N VAL A 275 3.45 16.36 17.42
CA VAL A 275 3.97 17.56 16.75
C VAL A 275 5.50 17.67 16.79
N ARG A 276 6.17 16.96 17.70
CA ARG A 276 7.64 16.92 17.85
C ARG A 276 8.28 15.71 17.19
N ASP A 277 7.49 14.76 16.75
CA ASP A 277 7.98 13.51 16.19
C ASP A 277 8.10 13.59 14.66
N PRO A 278 9.31 13.58 14.08
CA PRO A 278 9.48 13.56 12.64
C PRO A 278 8.77 12.38 11.94
N GLN A 279 8.47 11.30 12.67
CA GLN A 279 7.71 10.18 12.15
C GLN A 279 6.21 10.47 12.00
N ALA A 280 5.73 11.61 12.50
CA ALA A 280 4.38 12.10 12.26
C ALA A 280 4.30 13.07 11.06
N TRP A 281 5.42 13.43 10.41
CA TRP A 281 5.48 14.52 9.46
C TRP A 281 5.53 14.04 8.02
N SER A 282 4.55 14.45 7.22
CA SER A 282 4.58 14.34 5.76
C SER A 282 4.88 15.71 5.12
N PHE A 283 5.77 15.73 4.15
CA PHE A 283 6.20 16.92 3.43
C PHE A 283 5.44 17.04 2.12
N THR A 284 4.42 17.89 2.10
CA THR A 284 3.56 18.10 0.93
C THR A 284 3.83 19.47 0.30
N PRO A 285 3.47 19.72 -0.97
CA PRO A 285 3.58 21.06 -1.57
C PRO A 285 2.77 22.12 -0.81
N GLN A 286 1.71 21.75 -0.11
CA GLN A 286 0.82 22.66 0.62
C GLN A 286 1.38 23.05 1.99
N GLY A 287 2.18 22.18 2.62
CA GLY A 287 2.69 22.42 3.97
C GLY A 287 3.18 21.14 4.65
N LEU A 288 3.52 21.29 5.91
CA LEU A 288 3.79 20.19 6.81
C LEU A 288 2.46 19.55 7.24
N LEU A 289 2.24 18.31 6.86
CA LEU A 289 1.12 17.50 7.31
C LEU A 289 1.55 16.71 8.54
N ILE A 290 0.88 16.89 9.66
CA ILE A 290 1.11 16.16 10.91
C ILE A 290 0.01 15.12 11.07
N SER A 291 0.37 13.85 11.18
CA SER A 291 -0.56 12.73 11.31
C SER A 291 -0.68 12.28 12.75
N PHE A 292 -1.91 12.05 13.19
CA PHE A 292 -2.26 11.53 14.50
C PHE A 292 -2.94 10.17 14.30
N ASN A 293 -2.35 9.14 14.86
CA ASN A 293 -2.92 7.80 14.84
C ASN A 293 -4.14 7.70 15.77
N PRO A 294 -5.00 6.70 15.59
CA PRO A 294 -6.11 6.45 16.48
C PRO A 294 -5.67 6.41 17.94
N GLY A 295 -6.29 7.25 18.79
CA GLY A 295 -5.95 7.37 20.21
C GLY A 295 -4.75 8.27 20.54
N ASP A 296 -4.08 8.89 19.57
CA ASP A 296 -2.99 9.85 19.87
C ASP A 296 -3.54 11.14 20.50
N ALA A 297 -4.58 11.71 19.93
CA ALA A 297 -5.16 12.99 20.37
C ALA A 297 -6.68 12.94 20.56
N THR A 298 -7.36 12.12 19.81
CA THR A 298 -8.81 11.91 19.76
C THR A 298 -9.16 10.48 20.14
N ALA A 299 -10.45 10.15 20.22
CA ALA A 299 -10.89 8.77 20.43
C ALA A 299 -10.38 7.84 19.32
N VAL A 300 -10.18 6.57 19.66
CA VAL A 300 -9.72 5.55 18.69
C VAL A 300 -10.67 5.43 17.51
N GLU A 301 -11.96 5.54 17.76
CA GLU A 301 -13.04 5.45 16.76
C GLU A 301 -13.02 6.59 15.75
N THR A 302 -12.33 7.69 16.05
CA THR A 302 -12.14 8.82 15.12
C THR A 302 -11.23 8.43 13.95
N GLY A 303 -10.38 7.41 14.14
CA GLY A 303 -9.41 6.97 13.13
C GLY A 303 -8.22 7.91 13.00
N LEU A 304 -7.58 7.86 11.83
CA LEU A 304 -6.47 8.75 11.47
C LEU A 304 -6.97 10.18 11.27
N VAL A 305 -6.31 11.13 11.92
CA VAL A 305 -6.56 12.57 11.70
C VAL A 305 -5.29 13.30 11.31
N HIS A 306 -5.44 14.36 10.52
CA HIS A 306 -4.31 15.10 9.98
C HIS A 306 -4.48 16.60 10.21
N VAL A 307 -3.37 17.27 10.50
CA VAL A 307 -3.31 18.74 10.58
C VAL A 307 -2.28 19.24 9.58
N THR A 308 -2.71 20.05 8.62
CA THR A 308 -1.82 20.71 7.67
C THR A 308 -1.42 22.09 8.18
N VAL A 309 -0.12 22.33 8.25
CA VAL A 309 0.46 23.64 8.56
C VAL A 309 1.14 24.19 7.32
N PRO A 310 0.64 25.27 6.68
CA PRO A 310 1.22 25.84 5.48
C PRO A 310 2.68 26.25 5.69
N TRP A 311 3.53 26.07 4.66
CA TRP A 311 4.94 26.45 4.72
C TRP A 311 5.11 27.96 4.98
N SER A 312 4.18 28.80 4.51
CA SER A 312 4.16 30.24 4.79
C SER A 312 4.12 30.55 6.29
N ASP A 313 3.39 29.76 7.08
CA ASP A 313 3.26 29.94 8.53
C ASP A 313 4.52 29.46 9.29
N LEU A 314 5.35 28.64 8.64
CA LEU A 314 6.55 28.03 9.23
C LEU A 314 7.87 28.76 8.91
N THR A 315 7.87 29.71 7.99
CA THR A 315 9.10 30.36 7.46
C THR A 315 10.08 30.87 8.51
N HIS A 316 9.57 31.41 9.62
CA HIS A 316 10.43 31.93 10.72
C HIS A 316 11.12 30.81 11.52
N PHE A 317 10.53 29.62 11.53
CA PHE A 317 11.01 28.48 12.31
C PHE A 317 11.96 27.58 11.53
N LEU A 318 11.91 27.63 10.18
CA LEU A 318 12.66 26.70 9.33
C LEU A 318 14.16 26.88 9.43
N ALA A 319 14.88 25.75 9.49
CA ALA A 319 16.32 25.73 9.27
C ALA A 319 16.66 26.14 7.84
N SER A 320 17.86 26.68 7.62
CA SER A 320 18.29 27.17 6.29
C SER A 320 18.29 26.08 5.21
N ASN A 321 18.45 24.82 5.61
CA ASN A 321 18.54 23.67 4.72
C ASN A 321 17.32 22.73 4.86
N ALA A 322 16.21 23.23 5.41
CA ALA A 322 15.01 22.41 5.59
C ALA A 322 14.55 21.80 4.25
N PRO A 323 14.25 20.50 4.21
CA PRO A 323 13.90 19.80 2.97
C PRO A 323 12.43 20.06 2.60
N ILE A 324 12.13 21.24 2.09
CA ILE A 324 10.77 21.66 1.74
C ILE A 324 10.51 21.39 0.26
N PRO A 325 9.42 20.70 -0.11
CA PRO A 325 9.00 20.56 -1.50
C PRO A 325 8.62 21.93 -2.10
N HIS A 326 9.07 22.19 -3.31
CA HIS A 326 8.78 23.39 -4.09
C HIS A 326 7.76 23.11 -5.17
#